data_c3f372a1ca5871393269c173ca6113a3
#
_entry.id   c3f372a1ca5871393269c173ca6113a3
#
_cell.length_a   1.000
_cell.length_b   1.000
_cell.length_c   1.000
_cell.angle_alpha   90.00
_cell.angle_beta   90.00
_cell.angle_gamma   90.00
#
_symmetry.space_group_name_H-M   'P 1'
#
loop_
_entity.id
_entity.type
_entity.pdbx_description
1 polymer ?
#
loop_
_entity_poly.entity_id
_entity_poly.type
_entity_poly.pdbx_seq_one_letter_code
_entity_poly.pdbx_strand_id
1 'polypeptide(L)'
;MSNHLSMGNGNQRVMNKNNKCVMGKTFKNITAVLSTYNEEVSIGSTILLTKLYVDRVIVVDDASSDRTAEIAQKAGAEVIINKTKVGKGPALETGFKAAVHVGADIIVTMDSKGRHNPVDIPILVAPIIKGSADMVNGSLYLNGLGGNIPIYRRVSKTIMGKFTSVNMDKITKSHNGFCAFAASTAGIFRFDAQGMAVENDLFSGAKKFDLRIKEVEIRNLHDFDSPVKFIPRFLKTVVKDVEVNKPLYIYSVPGFALATCGFYMGLRFLEAFILGIESLHFWSVFLMIFLCLAGVYMTVRGIVIHSMVDGTMQN
;
A
#
# COMPACT_ATOMS: atom_id res chain seq x y z
N MET A 1 -34.88 -23.06 52.53
CA MET A 1 -33.53 -23.55 52.17
C MET A 1 -33.25 -23.07 50.76
N SER A 2 -32.45 -22.07 50.67
CA SER A 2 -32.08 -21.34 49.46
C SER A 2 -30.92 -22.07 48.73
N ASN A 3 -31.04 -22.25 47.43
CA ASN A 3 -29.92 -22.59 46.59
C ASN A 3 -29.70 -21.49 45.54
N HIS A 4 -28.66 -20.72 45.76
CA HIS A 4 -28.07 -19.78 44.80
C HIS A 4 -27.39 -20.58 43.68
N LEU A 5 -27.82 -20.36 42.43
CA LEU A 5 -27.05 -20.67 41.24
C LEU A 5 -26.52 -19.36 40.66
N SER A 6 -25.23 -19.21 40.79
CA SER A 6 -24.40 -18.16 40.19
C SER A 6 -24.34 -18.38 38.68
N MET A 7 -24.98 -17.55 37.88
CA MET A 7 -24.77 -17.47 36.43
C MET A 7 -23.66 -16.48 36.12
N GLY A 8 -22.65 -16.98 35.45
CA GLY A 8 -21.50 -16.22 34.98
C GLY A 8 -21.90 -15.16 33.98
N ASN A 9 -21.51 -13.93 34.28
CA ASN A 9 -21.68 -12.75 33.45
C ASN A 9 -20.77 -12.79 32.23
N GLY A 10 -21.25 -13.32 31.12
CA GLY A 10 -20.70 -13.13 29.81
C GLY A 10 -20.98 -11.71 29.31
N ASN A 11 -20.06 -10.82 29.54
CA ASN A 11 -20.13 -9.41 29.09
C ASN A 11 -20.05 -9.34 27.57
N GLN A 12 -21.13 -9.62 26.86
CA GLN A 12 -21.33 -9.16 25.50
C GLN A 12 -21.63 -7.66 25.55
N ARG A 13 -20.61 -6.83 25.46
CA ARG A 13 -20.79 -5.39 25.21
C ARG A 13 -21.27 -5.22 23.75
N VAL A 14 -22.57 -5.28 23.55
CA VAL A 14 -23.23 -4.72 22.37
C VAL A 14 -22.94 -3.21 22.41
N MET A 15 -22.13 -2.72 21.47
CA MET A 15 -21.93 -1.28 21.32
C MET A 15 -23.26 -0.64 20.95
N ASN A 16 -23.83 0.11 21.87
CA ASN A 16 -25.00 0.92 21.61
C ASN A 16 -24.61 2.03 20.62
N LYS A 17 -25.35 2.15 19.53
CA LYS A 17 -25.13 3.14 18.45
C LYS A 17 -25.06 4.61 18.92
N ASN A 18 -25.44 4.90 20.16
CA ASN A 18 -25.69 6.25 20.67
C ASN A 18 -24.63 6.81 21.63
N ASN A 19 -23.55 6.10 21.96
CA ASN A 19 -22.55 6.59 22.92
C ASN A 19 -21.15 6.69 22.31
N LYS A 20 -20.96 7.67 21.42
CA LYS A 20 -19.66 8.04 20.81
C LYS A 20 -19.15 9.37 21.41
N CYS A 21 -18.97 9.46 22.72
CA CYS A 21 -18.51 10.69 23.36
C CYS A 21 -17.18 10.50 24.07
N VAL A 22 -16.13 11.20 23.66
CA VAL A 22 -14.90 11.36 24.43
C VAL A 22 -14.38 12.78 24.28
N MET A 23 -14.14 13.45 25.41
CA MET A 23 -13.58 14.80 25.51
C MET A 23 -14.37 15.90 24.75
N GLY A 24 -15.71 15.92 24.88
CA GLY A 24 -16.54 17.01 24.32
C GLY A 24 -16.75 16.97 22.81
N LYS A 25 -16.16 16.02 22.08
CA LYS A 25 -16.38 15.81 20.66
C LYS A 25 -17.25 14.56 20.46
N THR A 26 -18.47 14.75 19.98
CA THR A 26 -19.36 13.65 19.62
C THR A 26 -19.10 13.25 18.18
N PHE A 27 -18.51 12.08 17.95
CA PHE A 27 -18.35 11.53 16.60
C PHE A 27 -19.67 10.92 16.16
N LYS A 28 -20.31 11.53 15.17
CA LYS A 28 -21.67 11.16 14.73
C LYS A 28 -21.69 10.41 13.40
N ASN A 29 -20.61 10.51 12.59
CA ASN A 29 -20.62 10.02 11.22
C ASN A 29 -19.33 9.28 10.88
N ILE A 30 -19.37 7.94 10.88
CA ILE A 30 -18.30 7.08 10.37
C ILE A 30 -18.64 6.72 8.94
N THR A 31 -17.79 7.09 7.99
CA THR A 31 -17.99 6.79 6.57
C THR A 31 -16.90 5.84 6.07
N ALA A 32 -17.31 4.70 5.50
CA ALA A 32 -16.39 3.79 4.82
C ALA A 32 -16.20 4.22 3.37
N VAL A 33 -14.95 4.22 2.90
CA VAL A 33 -14.57 4.49 1.51
C VAL A 33 -13.94 3.23 0.92
N LEU A 34 -14.55 2.71 -0.14
CA LEU A 34 -14.09 1.54 -0.87
C LEU A 34 -13.75 1.93 -2.30
N SER A 35 -12.49 1.76 -2.72
CA SER A 35 -12.14 1.82 -4.14
C SER A 35 -12.32 0.43 -4.77
N THR A 36 -12.94 0.36 -5.95
CA THR A 36 -13.25 -0.91 -6.60
C THR A 36 -12.96 -0.86 -8.11
N TYR A 37 -12.66 -2.03 -8.67
CA TYR A 37 -12.51 -2.24 -10.10
C TYR A 37 -12.74 -3.72 -10.43
N ASN A 38 -13.83 -4.04 -11.14
CA ASN A 38 -14.24 -5.40 -11.52
C ASN A 38 -14.32 -6.35 -10.33
N GLU A 39 -15.21 -6.05 -9.39
CA GLU A 39 -15.40 -6.80 -8.14
C GLU A 39 -16.88 -7.18 -7.91
N GLU A 40 -17.63 -7.47 -8.97
CA GLU A 40 -19.06 -7.78 -8.90
C GLU A 40 -19.39 -8.92 -7.94
N VAL A 41 -18.46 -9.88 -7.76
CA VAL A 41 -18.69 -11.06 -6.91
C VAL A 41 -18.65 -10.71 -5.42
N SER A 42 -17.80 -9.76 -5.02
CA SER A 42 -17.48 -9.49 -3.60
C SER A 42 -18.08 -8.20 -3.06
N ILE A 43 -18.31 -7.21 -3.94
CA ILE A 43 -18.66 -5.85 -3.52
C ILE A 43 -19.98 -5.79 -2.73
N GLY A 44 -20.99 -6.54 -3.14
CA GLY A 44 -22.31 -6.52 -2.49
C GLY A 44 -22.25 -6.99 -1.02
N SER A 45 -21.64 -8.15 -0.78
CA SER A 45 -21.48 -8.69 0.58
C SER A 45 -20.59 -7.80 1.44
N THR A 46 -19.51 -7.25 0.86
CA THR A 46 -18.61 -6.32 1.58
C THR A 46 -19.37 -5.08 2.06
N ILE A 47 -20.21 -4.47 1.20
CA ILE A 47 -21.02 -3.30 1.56
C ILE A 47 -22.02 -3.64 2.66
N LEU A 48 -22.78 -4.72 2.50
CA LEU A 48 -23.81 -5.10 3.48
C LEU A 48 -23.23 -5.34 4.86
N LEU A 49 -22.09 -6.04 4.94
CA LEU A 49 -21.39 -6.26 6.21
C LEU A 49 -20.81 -4.96 6.78
N THR A 50 -20.25 -4.10 5.95
CA THR A 50 -19.67 -2.82 6.38
C THR A 50 -20.72 -1.89 6.97
N LYS A 51 -21.91 -1.84 6.38
CA LYS A 51 -23.05 -1.03 6.87
C LYS A 51 -23.52 -1.36 8.29
N LEU A 52 -23.16 -2.52 8.82
CA LEU A 52 -23.43 -2.86 10.22
C LEU A 52 -22.57 -2.04 11.20
N TYR A 53 -21.46 -1.49 10.75
CA TYR A 53 -20.46 -0.85 11.62
C TYR A 53 -20.20 0.62 11.29
N VAL A 54 -20.72 1.12 10.16
CA VAL A 54 -20.56 2.51 9.73
C VAL A 54 -21.91 3.16 9.44
N ASP A 55 -21.93 4.48 9.41
CA ASP A 55 -23.16 5.23 9.12
C ASP A 55 -23.38 5.37 7.60
N ARG A 56 -22.29 5.44 6.80
CA ARG A 56 -22.32 5.55 5.33
C ARG A 56 -21.25 4.68 4.68
N VAL A 57 -21.54 4.22 3.46
CA VAL A 57 -20.56 3.55 2.59
C VAL A 57 -20.51 4.29 1.27
N ILE A 58 -19.33 4.79 0.91
CA ILE A 58 -19.04 5.39 -0.38
C ILE A 58 -18.17 4.41 -1.16
N VAL A 59 -18.59 4.08 -2.36
CA VAL A 59 -17.84 3.23 -3.30
C VAL A 59 -17.38 4.10 -4.47
N VAL A 60 -16.09 4.11 -4.73
CA VAL A 60 -15.53 4.75 -5.93
C VAL A 60 -15.18 3.65 -6.93
N ASP A 61 -15.97 3.56 -7.97
CA ASP A 61 -15.79 2.60 -9.05
C ASP A 61 -14.83 3.17 -10.11
N ASP A 62 -13.69 2.51 -10.29
CA ASP A 62 -12.62 2.95 -11.16
C ASP A 62 -12.81 2.47 -12.61
N ALA A 63 -13.97 2.77 -13.19
CA ALA A 63 -14.39 2.39 -14.53
C ALA A 63 -14.47 0.86 -14.72
N SER A 64 -15.21 0.17 -13.86
CA SER A 64 -15.49 -1.27 -14.01
C SER A 64 -16.26 -1.55 -15.30
N SER A 65 -15.96 -2.70 -15.91
CA SER A 65 -16.64 -3.20 -17.10
C SER A 65 -17.71 -4.26 -16.79
N ASP A 66 -17.77 -4.72 -15.53
CA ASP A 66 -18.72 -5.68 -15.00
C ASP A 66 -19.88 -4.97 -14.24
N ARG A 67 -20.66 -5.71 -13.50
CA ARG A 67 -21.81 -5.19 -12.75
C ARG A 67 -21.44 -4.61 -11.38
N THR A 68 -20.18 -4.32 -11.12
CA THR A 68 -19.69 -3.83 -9.81
C THR A 68 -20.47 -2.61 -9.32
N ALA A 69 -20.58 -1.56 -10.13
CA ALA A 69 -21.26 -0.32 -9.76
C ALA A 69 -22.77 -0.56 -9.49
N GLU A 70 -23.45 -1.32 -10.33
CA GLU A 70 -24.86 -1.67 -10.17
C GLU A 70 -25.11 -2.41 -8.84
N ILE A 71 -24.27 -3.42 -8.56
CA ILE A 71 -24.39 -4.22 -7.31
C ILE A 71 -24.09 -3.38 -6.10
N ALA A 72 -23.07 -2.51 -6.15
CA ALA A 72 -22.74 -1.60 -5.06
C ALA A 72 -23.91 -0.65 -4.73
N GLN A 73 -24.56 -0.10 -5.76
CA GLN A 73 -25.73 0.77 -5.60
C GLN A 73 -26.91 0.01 -5.01
N LYS A 74 -27.21 -1.20 -5.49
CA LYS A 74 -28.26 -2.06 -4.96
C LYS A 74 -28.01 -2.49 -3.50
N ALA A 75 -26.73 -2.66 -3.10
CA ALA A 75 -26.34 -2.93 -1.71
C ALA A 75 -26.49 -1.69 -0.81
N GLY A 76 -26.84 -0.53 -1.38
CA GLY A 76 -27.12 0.72 -0.67
C GLY A 76 -25.87 1.52 -0.33
N ALA A 77 -24.82 1.46 -1.15
CA ALA A 77 -23.70 2.39 -1.10
C ALA A 77 -23.99 3.64 -1.95
N GLU A 78 -23.35 4.76 -1.59
CA GLU A 78 -23.23 5.92 -2.45
C GLU A 78 -22.11 5.62 -3.48
N VAL A 79 -22.43 5.55 -4.77
CA VAL A 79 -21.49 5.13 -5.81
C VAL A 79 -21.04 6.30 -6.65
N ILE A 80 -19.72 6.49 -6.76
CA ILE A 80 -19.07 7.45 -7.66
C ILE A 80 -18.37 6.65 -8.75
N ILE A 81 -18.69 6.91 -10.02
CA ILE A 81 -18.13 6.17 -11.15
C ILE A 81 -17.14 7.07 -11.90
N ASN A 82 -15.89 6.62 -12.01
CA ASN A 82 -14.89 7.28 -12.83
C ASN A 82 -15.15 7.01 -14.32
N LYS A 83 -14.95 8.01 -15.18
CA LYS A 83 -15.12 7.85 -16.63
C LYS A 83 -14.06 6.94 -17.25
N THR A 84 -12.87 6.95 -16.69
CA THR A 84 -11.71 6.15 -17.11
C THR A 84 -10.99 5.62 -15.89
N LYS A 85 -10.25 4.52 -16.06
CA LYS A 85 -9.47 3.94 -14.99
C LYS A 85 -8.31 4.84 -14.59
N VAL A 86 -8.37 5.40 -13.39
CA VAL A 86 -7.36 6.32 -12.85
C VAL A 86 -6.43 5.65 -11.82
N GLY A 87 -6.83 4.51 -11.27
CA GLY A 87 -6.07 3.76 -10.27
C GLY A 87 -6.55 3.98 -8.84
N LYS A 88 -6.05 3.13 -7.91
CA LYS A 88 -6.50 3.08 -6.52
C LYS A 88 -6.31 4.40 -5.78
N GLY A 89 -5.18 5.08 -5.97
CA GLY A 89 -4.86 6.33 -5.27
C GLY A 89 -5.86 7.44 -5.58
N PRO A 90 -5.98 7.88 -6.83
CA PRO A 90 -6.96 8.91 -7.21
C PRO A 90 -8.42 8.54 -6.89
N ALA A 91 -8.76 7.23 -6.96
CA ALA A 91 -10.08 6.77 -6.54
C ALA A 91 -10.31 6.97 -5.04
N LEU A 92 -9.33 6.65 -4.18
CA LEU A 92 -9.40 6.93 -2.75
C LEU A 92 -9.47 8.43 -2.44
N GLU A 93 -8.73 9.26 -3.17
CA GLU A 93 -8.79 10.72 -3.02
C GLU A 93 -10.20 11.25 -3.31
N THR A 94 -10.82 10.76 -4.38
CA THR A 94 -12.22 11.08 -4.72
C THR A 94 -13.16 10.66 -3.58
N GLY A 95 -12.98 9.47 -3.04
CA GLY A 95 -13.77 8.96 -1.91
C GLY A 95 -13.57 9.77 -0.63
N PHE A 96 -12.34 10.22 -0.33
CA PHE A 96 -12.05 11.09 0.82
C PHE A 96 -12.73 12.45 0.69
N LYS A 97 -12.65 13.08 -0.48
CA LYS A 97 -13.35 14.35 -0.76
C LYS A 97 -14.86 14.19 -0.59
N ALA A 98 -15.42 13.11 -1.10
CA ALA A 98 -16.85 12.81 -0.95
C ALA A 98 -17.23 12.56 0.52
N ALA A 99 -16.42 11.81 1.27
CA ALA A 99 -16.67 11.55 2.70
C ALA A 99 -16.65 12.84 3.53
N VAL A 100 -15.70 13.74 3.26
CA VAL A 100 -15.66 15.06 3.91
C VAL A 100 -16.88 15.89 3.52
N HIS A 101 -17.29 15.87 2.26
CA HIS A 101 -18.47 16.62 1.77
C HIS A 101 -19.76 16.18 2.45
N VAL A 102 -19.94 14.89 2.72
CA VAL A 102 -21.10 14.37 3.45
C VAL A 102 -20.99 14.50 4.97
N GLY A 103 -19.98 15.22 5.46
CA GLY A 103 -19.78 15.51 6.87
C GLY A 103 -19.30 14.32 7.70
N ALA A 104 -18.44 13.46 7.15
CA ALA A 104 -17.80 12.40 7.91
C ALA A 104 -16.96 12.98 9.06
N ASP A 105 -17.01 12.36 10.23
CA ASP A 105 -16.08 12.63 11.35
C ASP A 105 -14.86 11.70 11.27
N ILE A 106 -15.10 10.45 10.84
CA ILE A 106 -14.07 9.42 10.68
C ILE A 106 -14.26 8.75 9.33
N ILE A 107 -13.17 8.60 8.60
CA ILE A 107 -13.11 7.89 7.31
C ILE A 107 -12.42 6.55 7.54
N VAL A 108 -13.05 5.46 7.08
CA VAL A 108 -12.46 4.11 7.11
C VAL A 108 -12.24 3.64 5.69
N THR A 109 -11.00 3.30 5.34
CA THR A 109 -10.70 2.68 4.04
C THR A 109 -10.72 1.18 4.15
N MET A 110 -11.29 0.51 3.15
CA MET A 110 -11.35 -0.94 3.04
C MET A 110 -11.14 -1.41 1.60
N ASP A 111 -10.68 -2.65 1.44
CA ASP A 111 -10.62 -3.33 0.15
C ASP A 111 -12.02 -3.90 -0.20
N SER A 112 -12.43 -3.69 -1.45
CA SER A 112 -13.70 -4.20 -1.99
C SER A 112 -13.75 -5.72 -2.19
N LYS A 113 -12.59 -6.40 -2.11
CA LYS A 113 -12.44 -7.86 -2.34
C LYS A 113 -12.90 -8.74 -1.18
N GLY A 114 -13.44 -8.18 -0.11
CA GLY A 114 -13.87 -8.93 1.07
C GLY A 114 -12.71 -9.54 1.88
N ARG A 115 -11.49 -9.04 1.72
CA ARG A 115 -10.33 -9.52 2.51
C ARG A 115 -10.31 -8.97 3.93
N HIS A 116 -10.88 -7.81 4.15
CA HIS A 116 -10.97 -7.16 5.45
C HIS A 116 -12.26 -7.56 6.16
N ASN A 117 -12.16 -7.81 7.47
CA ASN A 117 -13.32 -8.11 8.27
C ASN A 117 -13.95 -6.81 8.82
N PRO A 118 -15.16 -6.42 8.39
CA PRO A 118 -15.83 -5.23 8.92
C PRO A 118 -16.06 -5.23 10.43
N VAL A 119 -16.08 -6.41 11.06
CA VAL A 119 -16.15 -6.57 12.52
C VAL A 119 -15.02 -5.85 13.26
N ASP A 120 -13.89 -5.63 12.59
CA ASP A 120 -12.72 -4.95 13.17
C ASP A 120 -12.80 -3.41 13.04
N ILE A 121 -13.80 -2.85 12.35
CA ILE A 121 -13.99 -1.38 12.24
C ILE A 121 -14.06 -0.71 13.62
N PRO A 122 -14.81 -1.21 14.61
CA PRO A 122 -14.86 -0.60 15.94
C PRO A 122 -13.48 -0.49 16.61
N ILE A 123 -12.60 -1.47 16.41
CA ILE A 123 -11.24 -1.46 16.97
C ILE A 123 -10.38 -0.41 16.26
N LEU A 124 -10.54 -0.27 14.93
CA LEU A 124 -9.85 0.73 14.13
C LEU A 124 -10.23 2.16 14.52
N VAL A 125 -11.51 2.45 14.71
CA VAL A 125 -11.97 3.82 14.98
C VAL A 125 -11.80 4.22 16.45
N ALA A 126 -11.70 3.27 17.37
CA ALA A 126 -11.63 3.53 18.81
C ALA A 126 -10.51 4.50 19.24
N PRO A 127 -9.25 4.40 18.71
CA PRO A 127 -8.20 5.35 19.07
C PRO A 127 -8.48 6.78 18.61
N ILE A 128 -9.16 6.95 17.45
CA ILE A 128 -9.55 8.27 16.93
C ILE A 128 -10.67 8.85 17.81
N ILE A 129 -11.68 8.04 18.12
CA ILE A 129 -12.76 8.43 19.01
C ILE A 129 -12.21 8.87 20.38
N LYS A 130 -11.20 8.18 20.90
CA LYS A 130 -10.51 8.54 22.17
C LYS A 130 -9.58 9.75 22.03
N GLY A 131 -9.45 10.36 20.86
CA GLY A 131 -8.55 11.47 20.61
C GLY A 131 -7.07 11.13 20.77
N SER A 132 -6.70 9.85 20.73
CA SER A 132 -5.34 9.36 20.95
C SER A 132 -4.58 9.03 19.66
N ALA A 133 -5.25 9.15 18.50
CA ALA A 133 -4.67 8.96 17.17
C ALA A 133 -5.44 9.82 16.16
N ASP A 134 -4.75 10.23 15.11
CA ASP A 134 -5.31 10.92 13.94
C ASP A 134 -5.45 9.96 12.76
N MET A 135 -4.59 8.94 12.72
CA MET A 135 -4.64 7.82 11.78
C MET A 135 -4.45 6.50 12.53
N VAL A 136 -5.21 5.48 12.16
CA VAL A 136 -5.07 4.12 12.71
C VAL A 136 -4.92 3.13 11.56
N ASN A 137 -3.85 2.33 11.62
CA ASN A 137 -3.59 1.26 10.68
C ASN A 137 -3.98 -0.09 11.26
N GLY A 138 -4.76 -0.88 10.53
CA GLY A 138 -5.01 -2.26 10.87
C GLY A 138 -3.81 -3.13 10.53
N SER A 139 -3.24 -3.79 11.52
CA SER A 139 -2.07 -4.66 11.35
C SER A 139 -2.42 -6.13 11.59
N LEU A 140 -2.03 -6.99 10.66
CA LEU A 140 -2.15 -8.44 10.80
C LEU A 140 -1.06 -9.06 11.69
N TYR A 141 -0.08 -8.26 12.15
CA TYR A 141 1.19 -8.77 12.68
C TYR A 141 1.64 -8.10 13.98
N LEU A 142 0.77 -7.44 14.72
CA LEU A 142 1.18 -6.64 15.87
C LEU A 142 1.87 -7.46 16.97
N ASN A 143 1.40 -8.68 17.21
CA ASN A 143 1.89 -9.53 18.31
C ASN A 143 2.92 -10.57 17.88
N GLY A 144 3.45 -10.53 16.67
CA GLY A 144 4.48 -11.47 16.20
C GLY A 144 4.04 -12.94 16.10
N LEU A 145 2.86 -13.27 16.59
CA LEU A 145 2.31 -14.62 16.75
C LEU A 145 1.15 -14.91 15.79
N GLY A 146 0.98 -14.12 14.73
CA GLY A 146 0.01 -14.40 13.67
C GLY A 146 0.27 -15.79 13.12
N GLY A 147 -0.63 -16.74 13.47
CA GLY A 147 -0.51 -18.14 13.10
C GLY A 147 -0.28 -18.31 11.59
N ASN A 148 0.54 -19.29 11.22
CA ASN A 148 0.77 -19.80 9.85
C ASN A 148 1.01 -18.74 8.75
N ILE A 149 1.81 -17.71 9.03
CA ILE A 149 2.25 -16.81 7.96
C ILE A 149 3.27 -17.54 7.09
N PRO A 150 3.01 -17.71 5.78
CA PRO A 150 3.95 -18.35 4.89
C PRO A 150 5.33 -17.65 4.90
N ILE A 151 6.40 -18.45 4.88
CA ILE A 151 7.80 -17.98 4.97
C ILE A 151 8.10 -16.92 3.92
N TYR A 152 7.60 -17.06 2.68
CA TYR A 152 7.80 -16.11 1.60
C TYR A 152 7.26 -14.70 1.91
N ARG A 153 6.16 -14.58 2.67
CA ARG A 153 5.63 -13.29 3.13
C ARG A 153 6.47 -12.69 4.26
N ARG A 154 7.03 -13.53 5.13
CA ARG A 154 7.94 -13.06 6.17
C ARG A 154 9.23 -12.50 5.57
N VAL A 155 9.78 -13.19 4.58
CA VAL A 155 10.96 -12.75 3.82
C VAL A 155 10.68 -11.48 3.02
N SER A 156 9.53 -11.40 2.31
CA SER A 156 9.16 -10.20 1.54
C SER A 156 9.02 -8.97 2.44
N LYS A 157 8.47 -9.12 3.65
CA LYS A 157 8.37 -8.05 4.65
C LYS A 157 9.75 -7.53 5.05
N THR A 158 10.71 -8.43 5.28
CA THR A 158 12.09 -8.05 5.65
C THR A 158 12.79 -7.32 4.50
N ILE A 159 12.63 -7.79 3.27
CA ILE A 159 13.18 -7.17 2.07
C ILE A 159 12.59 -5.78 1.88
N MET A 160 11.27 -5.65 1.89
CA MET A 160 10.58 -4.37 1.73
C MET A 160 11.04 -3.35 2.79
N GLY A 161 11.24 -3.82 4.02
CA GLY A 161 11.71 -2.99 5.12
C GLY A 161 13.13 -2.43 4.98
N LYS A 162 13.98 -3.11 4.23
CA LYS A 162 15.36 -2.64 3.98
C LYS A 162 15.45 -1.69 2.78
N PHE A 163 14.53 -1.81 1.82
CA PHE A 163 14.57 -1.06 0.56
C PHE A 163 13.68 0.18 0.53
N THR A 164 12.58 0.20 1.28
CA THR A 164 11.76 1.42 1.41
C THR A 164 12.48 2.45 2.26
N SER A 165 12.65 3.66 1.75
CA SER A 165 13.33 4.79 2.38
C SER A 165 12.62 5.37 3.61
N VAL A 166 11.47 4.83 3.98
CA VAL A 166 10.72 5.25 5.16
C VAL A 166 11.32 4.55 6.38
N ASN A 167 12.11 5.29 7.17
CA ASN A 167 12.57 4.86 8.50
C ASN A 167 11.36 4.71 9.43
N MET A 168 10.72 3.54 9.39
CA MET A 168 9.55 3.21 10.20
C MET A 168 9.97 2.37 11.41
N ASP A 169 10.80 2.93 12.28
CA ASP A 169 11.38 2.20 13.43
C ASP A 169 10.37 1.75 14.49
N LYS A 170 9.09 2.14 14.37
CA LYS A 170 8.03 1.82 15.35
C LYS A 170 6.69 1.38 14.77
N ILE A 171 6.46 1.42 13.45
CA ILE A 171 5.18 1.04 12.84
C ILE A 171 5.37 -0.27 12.11
N THR A 172 4.53 -1.26 12.44
CA THR A 172 4.57 -2.58 11.80
C THR A 172 4.22 -2.42 10.32
N LYS A 173 5.09 -2.89 9.42
CA LYS A 173 4.96 -2.72 7.95
C LYS A 173 3.82 -3.56 7.36
N SER A 174 2.62 -3.44 7.91
CA SER A 174 1.43 -4.12 7.42
C SER A 174 0.66 -3.19 6.50
N HIS A 175 1.02 -3.20 5.22
CA HIS A 175 0.33 -2.45 4.16
C HIS A 175 -0.87 -3.26 3.67
N ASN A 176 -2.01 -3.11 4.30
CA ASN A 176 -3.22 -3.84 3.89
C ASN A 176 -4.38 -2.93 3.43
N GLY A 177 -4.22 -1.61 3.54
CA GLY A 177 -5.24 -0.66 3.12
C GLY A 177 -6.48 -0.59 4.02
N PHE A 178 -6.50 -1.28 5.18
CA PHE A 178 -7.55 -1.18 6.18
C PHE A 178 -7.14 -0.18 7.26
N CYS A 179 -7.53 1.07 7.07
CA CYS A 179 -7.13 2.19 7.91
C CYS A 179 -8.33 3.02 8.32
N ALA A 180 -8.20 3.74 9.43
CA ALA A 180 -9.14 4.77 9.84
C ALA A 180 -8.42 6.12 9.96
N PHE A 181 -9.11 7.20 9.60
CA PHE A 181 -8.59 8.56 9.60
C PHE A 181 -9.58 9.50 10.27
N ALA A 182 -9.10 10.45 11.05
CA ALA A 182 -9.90 11.60 11.42
C ALA A 182 -10.21 12.41 10.15
N ALA A 183 -11.46 12.72 9.86
CA ALA A 183 -11.82 13.42 8.61
C ALA A 183 -11.15 14.79 8.48
N SER A 184 -10.78 15.44 9.60
CA SER A 184 -10.02 16.69 9.63
C SER A 184 -8.63 16.56 8.96
N THR A 185 -8.09 15.34 8.85
CA THR A 185 -6.79 15.10 8.23
C THR A 185 -6.90 14.69 6.76
N ALA A 186 -8.10 14.51 6.22
CA ALA A 186 -8.33 14.00 4.88
C ALA A 186 -7.67 14.88 3.78
N GLY A 187 -7.62 16.19 3.97
CA GLY A 187 -7.01 17.13 3.02
C GLY A 187 -5.47 17.08 2.95
N ILE A 188 -4.84 16.38 3.88
CA ILE A 188 -3.39 16.21 3.94
C ILE A 188 -2.91 15.13 2.96
N PHE A 189 -3.75 14.12 2.73
CA PHE A 189 -3.39 12.97 1.93
C PHE A 189 -3.50 13.28 0.44
N ARG A 190 -2.39 13.14 -0.27
CA ARG A 190 -2.31 13.12 -1.74
C ARG A 190 -1.97 11.71 -2.18
N PHE A 191 -2.60 11.27 -3.26
CA PHE A 191 -2.53 9.89 -3.72
C PHE A 191 -1.97 9.85 -5.14
N ASP A 192 -0.71 10.21 -5.29
CA ASP A 192 -0.06 10.24 -6.61
C ASP A 192 0.37 8.84 -7.08
N ALA A 193 0.48 7.89 -6.16
CA ALA A 193 0.95 6.54 -6.45
C ALA A 193 -0.18 5.56 -6.85
N GLN A 194 0.21 4.46 -7.48
CA GLN A 194 -0.68 3.38 -7.88
C GLN A 194 -0.35 2.07 -7.15
N GLY A 195 -1.38 1.28 -6.86
CA GLY A 195 -1.22 -0.04 -6.27
C GLY A 195 -0.81 -0.01 -4.80
N MET A 196 0.19 -0.82 -4.41
CA MET A 196 0.69 -0.92 -3.02
C MET A 196 1.47 0.33 -2.57
N ALA A 197 1.85 1.20 -3.49
CA ALA A 197 2.53 2.45 -3.16
C ALA A 197 1.58 3.47 -2.53
N VAL A 198 0.26 3.34 -2.72
CA VAL A 198 -0.75 4.21 -2.10
C VAL A 198 -0.68 4.17 -0.58
N GLU A 199 -0.48 2.98 0.00
CA GLU A 199 -0.33 2.84 1.45
C GLU A 199 0.95 3.52 1.95
N ASN A 200 2.04 3.48 1.18
CA ASN A 200 3.28 4.20 1.51
C ASN A 200 3.07 5.71 1.50
N ASP A 201 2.32 6.23 0.52
CA ASP A 201 1.99 7.66 0.42
C ASP A 201 1.16 8.12 1.62
N LEU A 202 0.20 7.31 2.06
CA LEU A 202 -0.60 7.59 3.27
C LEU A 202 0.29 7.72 4.52
N PHE A 203 1.23 6.79 4.72
CA PHE A 203 2.15 6.85 5.86
C PHE A 203 3.16 7.99 5.75
N SER A 204 3.68 8.24 4.55
CA SER A 204 4.61 9.35 4.30
C SER A 204 3.94 10.69 4.53
N GLY A 205 2.72 10.86 4.04
CA GLY A 205 1.89 12.04 4.29
C GLY A 205 1.61 12.24 5.78
N ALA A 206 1.16 11.19 6.46
CA ALA A 206 0.89 11.24 7.90
C ALA A 206 2.14 11.65 8.71
N LYS A 207 3.32 11.13 8.36
CA LYS A 207 4.58 11.47 9.01
C LYS A 207 5.04 12.91 8.71
N LYS A 208 4.91 13.36 7.46
CA LYS A 208 5.28 14.72 7.03
C LYS A 208 4.50 15.79 7.81
N PHE A 209 3.26 15.50 8.19
CA PHE A 209 2.39 16.40 8.94
C PHE A 209 2.28 16.05 10.43
N ASP A 210 3.20 15.25 10.96
CA ASP A 210 3.30 14.86 12.38
C ASP A 210 1.98 14.32 12.97
N LEU A 211 1.23 13.55 12.17
CA LEU A 211 0.00 12.91 12.64
C LEU A 211 0.30 11.79 13.62
N ARG A 212 -0.55 11.68 14.64
CA ARG A 212 -0.47 10.59 15.63
C ARG A 212 -0.99 9.30 15.02
N ILE A 213 -0.07 8.41 14.62
CA ILE A 213 -0.39 7.12 14.02
C ILE A 213 -0.41 6.04 15.10
N LYS A 214 -1.46 5.20 15.09
CA LYS A 214 -1.53 3.97 15.91
C LYS A 214 -1.78 2.76 15.04
N GLU A 215 -1.34 1.61 15.52
CA GLU A 215 -1.67 0.32 14.92
C GLU A 215 -2.57 -0.48 15.85
N VAL A 216 -3.51 -1.19 15.27
CA VAL A 216 -4.39 -2.12 15.96
C VAL A 216 -4.38 -3.47 15.26
N GLU A 217 -4.49 -4.54 16.03
CA GLU A 217 -4.55 -5.89 15.47
C GLU A 217 -5.91 -6.14 14.81
N ILE A 218 -5.87 -6.62 13.57
CA ILE A 218 -7.05 -7.00 12.79
C ILE A 218 -6.96 -8.45 12.32
N ARG A 219 -8.12 -9.03 11.99
CA ARG A 219 -8.24 -10.39 11.46
C ARG A 219 -8.31 -10.37 9.94
N ASN A 220 -7.68 -11.33 9.31
CA ASN A 220 -7.84 -11.55 7.87
C ASN A 220 -8.94 -12.59 7.63
N LEU A 221 -9.87 -12.30 6.72
CA LEU A 221 -10.98 -13.21 6.40
C LEU A 221 -10.62 -14.28 5.37
N HIS A 222 -9.59 -14.04 4.56
CA HIS A 222 -9.25 -14.93 3.44
C HIS A 222 -7.81 -15.39 3.47
N ASP A 223 -7.60 -16.58 2.95
CA ASP A 223 -6.29 -17.18 2.75
C ASP A 223 -5.38 -16.30 1.88
N PHE A 224 -4.10 -16.38 2.18
CA PHE A 224 -3.06 -15.63 1.47
C PHE A 224 -3.00 -16.04 -0.01
N ASP A 225 -2.77 -15.07 -0.90
CA ASP A 225 -2.46 -15.35 -2.31
C ASP A 225 -1.38 -16.42 -2.42
N SER A 226 -1.54 -17.33 -3.37
CA SER A 226 -0.52 -18.37 -3.63
C SER A 226 0.84 -17.73 -3.96
N PRO A 227 1.97 -18.36 -3.57
CA PRO A 227 3.32 -17.84 -3.85
C PRO A 227 3.54 -17.49 -5.32
N VAL A 228 2.97 -18.30 -6.22
CA VAL A 228 3.08 -18.12 -7.68
C VAL A 228 2.51 -16.78 -8.15
N LYS A 229 1.40 -16.32 -7.56
CA LYS A 229 0.79 -15.02 -7.89
C LYS A 229 1.41 -13.87 -7.12
N PHE A 230 1.87 -14.13 -5.89
CA PHE A 230 2.43 -13.12 -5.01
C PHE A 230 3.84 -12.68 -5.43
N ILE A 231 4.75 -13.63 -5.68
CA ILE A 231 6.17 -13.36 -5.94
C ILE A 231 6.38 -12.42 -7.15
N PRO A 232 5.77 -12.63 -8.33
CA PRO A 232 5.97 -11.73 -9.46
C PRO A 232 5.46 -10.31 -9.19
N ARG A 233 4.31 -10.18 -8.52
CA ARG A 233 3.76 -8.86 -8.16
C ARG A 233 4.65 -8.14 -7.15
N PHE A 234 5.14 -8.86 -6.16
CA PHE A 234 6.07 -8.34 -5.17
C PHE A 234 7.37 -7.85 -5.80
N LEU A 235 8.01 -8.67 -6.64
CA LEU A 235 9.23 -8.30 -7.36
C LEU A 235 9.02 -7.05 -8.22
N LYS A 236 7.93 -6.99 -8.97
CA LYS A 236 7.59 -5.81 -9.79
C LYS A 236 7.46 -4.55 -8.93
N THR A 237 6.84 -4.66 -7.74
CA THR A 237 6.69 -3.52 -6.82
C THR A 237 8.02 -3.09 -6.24
N VAL A 238 8.86 -4.03 -5.79
CA VAL A 238 10.20 -3.73 -5.25
C VAL A 238 11.08 -3.09 -6.31
N VAL A 239 11.10 -3.65 -7.52
CA VAL A 239 11.89 -3.07 -8.63
C VAL A 239 11.44 -1.66 -8.93
N LYS A 240 10.13 -1.41 -9.02
CA LYS A 240 9.59 -0.06 -9.28
C LYS A 240 9.91 0.91 -8.15
N ASP A 241 9.81 0.47 -6.90
CA ASP A 241 10.11 1.32 -5.73
C ASP A 241 11.61 1.66 -5.67
N VAL A 242 12.49 0.68 -5.90
CA VAL A 242 13.94 0.92 -5.91
C VAL A 242 14.35 1.73 -7.15
N GLU A 243 13.68 1.56 -8.29
CA GLU A 243 13.89 2.36 -9.51
C GLU A 243 13.66 3.86 -9.26
N VAL A 244 12.60 4.19 -8.51
CA VAL A 244 12.25 5.58 -8.19
C VAL A 244 13.09 6.12 -7.04
N ASN A 245 13.24 5.36 -5.95
CA ASN A 245 13.86 5.87 -4.72
C ASN A 245 15.39 5.72 -4.69
N LYS A 246 15.97 4.78 -5.45
CA LYS A 246 17.42 4.50 -5.49
C LYS A 246 17.89 4.16 -6.91
N PRO A 247 17.68 5.05 -7.89
CA PRO A 247 17.99 4.75 -9.31
C PRO A 247 19.47 4.46 -9.54
N LEU A 248 20.36 5.07 -8.78
CA LEU A 248 21.81 4.84 -8.87
C LEU A 248 22.18 3.37 -8.60
N TYR A 249 21.52 2.71 -7.63
CA TYR A 249 21.80 1.31 -7.29
C TYR A 249 21.32 0.33 -8.36
N ILE A 250 20.19 0.62 -9.03
CA ILE A 250 19.65 -0.28 -10.08
C ILE A 250 20.33 -0.06 -11.41
N TYR A 251 20.64 1.17 -11.76
CA TYR A 251 21.14 1.50 -13.10
C TYR A 251 22.62 1.83 -13.09
N SER A 252 23.08 2.76 -12.22
CA SER A 252 24.45 3.26 -12.32
C SER A 252 25.49 2.26 -11.83
N VAL A 253 25.24 1.54 -10.73
CA VAL A 253 26.20 0.55 -10.23
C VAL A 253 26.39 -0.64 -11.18
N PRO A 254 25.32 -1.33 -11.65
CA PRO A 254 25.49 -2.38 -12.66
C PRO A 254 26.00 -1.85 -14.00
N GLY A 255 25.56 -0.66 -14.43
CA GLY A 255 26.04 -0.02 -15.64
C GLY A 255 27.53 0.25 -15.60
N PHE A 256 28.04 0.78 -14.49
CA PHE A 256 29.47 1.00 -14.28
C PHE A 256 30.27 -0.33 -14.30
N ALA A 257 29.74 -1.38 -13.65
CA ALA A 257 30.38 -2.70 -13.68
C ALA A 257 30.44 -3.29 -15.09
N LEU A 258 29.37 -3.15 -15.90
CA LEU A 258 29.37 -3.58 -17.30
C LEU A 258 30.33 -2.76 -18.14
N ALA A 259 30.39 -1.45 -18.00
CA ALA A 259 31.31 -0.58 -18.72
C ALA A 259 32.76 -0.90 -18.40
N THR A 260 33.12 -1.14 -17.13
CA THR A 260 34.46 -1.52 -16.72
C THR A 260 34.86 -2.91 -17.24
N CYS A 261 33.93 -3.87 -17.26
CA CYS A 261 34.15 -5.18 -17.86
C CYS A 261 34.41 -5.07 -19.36
N GLY A 262 33.59 -4.31 -20.09
CA GLY A 262 33.79 -4.05 -21.51
C GLY A 262 35.13 -3.34 -21.81
N PHE A 263 35.47 -2.34 -20.98
CA PHE A 263 36.76 -1.64 -21.09
C PHE A 263 37.97 -2.57 -20.84
N TYR A 264 37.90 -3.42 -19.82
CA TYR A 264 38.93 -4.43 -19.55
C TYR A 264 39.12 -5.40 -20.72
N MET A 265 38.01 -5.89 -21.32
CA MET A 265 38.09 -6.71 -22.54
C MET A 265 38.74 -5.96 -23.69
N GLY A 266 38.48 -4.64 -23.80
CA GLY A 266 39.13 -3.78 -24.80
C GLY A 266 40.63 -3.67 -24.63
N LEU A 267 41.12 -3.52 -23.40
CA LEU A 267 42.53 -3.50 -23.09
C LEU A 267 43.23 -4.84 -23.44
N ARG A 268 42.59 -5.96 -23.09
CA ARG A 268 43.09 -7.30 -23.43
C ARG A 268 43.10 -7.55 -24.94
N PHE A 269 42.10 -7.03 -25.64
CA PHE A 269 42.05 -7.07 -27.10
C PHE A 269 43.21 -6.27 -27.73
N LEU A 270 43.45 -5.03 -27.22
CA LEU A 270 44.54 -4.17 -27.69
C LEU A 270 45.89 -4.81 -27.42
N GLU A 271 46.12 -5.41 -26.26
CA GLU A 271 47.34 -6.15 -25.93
C GLU A 271 47.59 -7.32 -26.91
N ALA A 272 46.54 -8.13 -27.16
CA ALA A 272 46.65 -9.25 -28.13
C ALA A 272 46.93 -8.78 -29.55
N PHE A 273 46.34 -7.66 -29.96
CA PHE A 273 46.58 -7.05 -31.27
C PHE A 273 48.03 -6.56 -31.42
N ILE A 274 48.58 -5.90 -30.40
CA ILE A 274 49.97 -5.40 -30.41
C ILE A 274 50.97 -6.58 -30.44
N LEU A 275 50.68 -7.68 -29.73
CA LEU A 275 51.52 -8.87 -29.65
C LEU A 275 51.40 -9.78 -30.89
N GLY A 276 50.56 -9.47 -31.87
CA GLY A 276 50.40 -10.24 -33.10
C GLY A 276 49.73 -11.60 -32.90
N ILE A 277 48.91 -11.77 -31.87
CA ILE A 277 48.20 -13.03 -31.60
C ILE A 277 46.99 -13.13 -32.55
N GLU A 278 47.07 -14.03 -33.54
CA GLU A 278 46.09 -14.14 -34.66
C GLU A 278 44.68 -14.63 -34.29
N SER A 279 44.36 -14.96 -33.05
CA SER A 279 43.02 -15.50 -32.66
C SER A 279 42.04 -14.44 -32.18
N LEU A 280 41.85 -13.39 -32.95
CA LEU A 280 40.86 -12.37 -32.66
C LEU A 280 39.47 -12.85 -33.11
N HIS A 281 38.67 -13.32 -32.13
CA HIS A 281 37.31 -13.75 -32.41
C HIS A 281 36.40 -12.52 -32.59
N PHE A 282 35.80 -12.38 -33.76
CA PHE A 282 34.84 -11.30 -34.08
C PHE A 282 33.78 -11.09 -32.99
N TRP A 283 33.29 -12.15 -32.40
CA TRP A 283 32.31 -12.11 -31.30
C TRP A 283 32.82 -11.41 -30.04
N SER A 284 34.11 -11.48 -29.73
CA SER A 284 34.70 -10.80 -28.57
C SER A 284 34.69 -9.28 -28.73
N VAL A 285 34.95 -8.79 -29.93
CA VAL A 285 34.89 -7.35 -30.24
C VAL A 285 33.48 -6.84 -30.16
N PHE A 286 32.53 -7.59 -30.70
CA PHE A 286 31.12 -7.23 -30.64
C PHE A 286 30.60 -7.20 -29.19
N LEU A 287 30.94 -8.21 -28.38
CA LEU A 287 30.57 -8.27 -26.96
C LEU A 287 31.18 -7.11 -26.17
N MET A 288 32.43 -6.77 -26.39
CA MET A 288 33.15 -5.64 -25.80
C MET A 288 32.38 -4.31 -26.04
N ILE A 289 32.09 -4.03 -27.32
CA ILE A 289 31.40 -2.82 -27.72
C ILE A 289 30.00 -2.78 -27.07
N PHE A 290 29.28 -3.90 -27.10
CA PHE A 290 27.96 -4.02 -26.51
C PHE A 290 28.00 -3.74 -25.00
N LEU A 291 28.93 -4.34 -24.25
CA LEU A 291 29.06 -4.13 -22.80
C LEU A 291 29.41 -2.68 -22.45
N CYS A 292 30.30 -2.04 -23.21
CA CYS A 292 30.64 -0.64 -23.02
C CYS A 292 29.44 0.26 -23.27
N LEU A 293 28.76 0.12 -24.39
CA LEU A 293 27.59 0.96 -24.71
C LEU A 293 26.42 0.75 -23.74
N ALA A 294 26.11 -0.51 -23.45
CA ALA A 294 25.06 -0.85 -22.49
C ALA A 294 25.39 -0.32 -21.08
N GLY A 295 26.62 -0.46 -20.63
CA GLY A 295 27.10 0.02 -19.35
C GLY A 295 27.03 1.55 -19.22
N VAL A 296 27.50 2.29 -20.23
CA VAL A 296 27.41 3.75 -20.28
C VAL A 296 25.96 4.20 -20.31
N TYR A 297 25.10 3.61 -21.15
CA TYR A 297 23.69 3.93 -21.23
C TYR A 297 22.98 3.74 -19.88
N MET A 298 23.19 2.60 -19.22
CA MET A 298 22.60 2.33 -17.91
C MET A 298 23.09 3.33 -16.86
N THR A 299 24.39 3.65 -16.83
CA THR A 299 24.95 4.61 -15.87
C THR A 299 24.34 5.99 -16.04
N VAL A 300 24.29 6.50 -17.27
CA VAL A 300 23.71 7.81 -17.59
C VAL A 300 22.22 7.83 -17.23
N ARG A 301 21.46 6.79 -17.58
CA ARG A 301 20.03 6.68 -17.22
C ARG A 301 19.82 6.78 -15.71
N GLY A 302 20.63 6.08 -14.92
CA GLY A 302 20.54 6.13 -13.45
C GLY A 302 20.79 7.53 -12.89
N ILE A 303 21.78 8.25 -13.41
CA ILE A 303 22.12 9.62 -13.01
C ILE A 303 20.97 10.58 -13.37
N VAL A 304 20.41 10.48 -14.58
CA VAL A 304 19.32 11.34 -15.05
C VAL A 304 18.07 11.14 -14.19
N ILE A 305 17.67 9.90 -13.91
CA ILE A 305 16.52 9.63 -13.04
C ILE A 305 16.76 10.18 -11.63
N HIS A 306 17.96 10.02 -11.06
CA HIS A 306 18.33 10.55 -9.75
C HIS A 306 18.19 12.07 -9.71
N SER A 307 18.73 12.77 -10.70
CA SER A 307 18.65 14.23 -10.81
C SER A 307 17.20 14.73 -10.94
N MET A 308 16.34 14.01 -11.66
CA MET A 308 14.92 14.36 -11.78
C MET A 308 14.17 14.22 -10.45
N VAL A 309 14.45 13.15 -9.70
CA VAL A 309 13.82 12.89 -8.39
C VAL A 309 14.26 13.93 -7.35
N ASP A 310 15.53 14.27 -7.30
CA ASP A 310 16.04 15.30 -6.38
C ASP A 310 15.48 16.69 -6.71
N GLY A 311 15.33 17.03 -8.01
CA GLY A 311 14.75 18.30 -8.44
C GLY A 311 13.26 18.45 -8.07
N THR A 312 12.51 17.34 -7.98
CA THR A 312 11.09 17.37 -7.55
C THR A 312 10.91 17.43 -6.04
N MET A 313 11.94 17.09 -5.25
CA MET A 313 11.88 17.19 -3.78
C MET A 313 12.25 18.56 -3.23
N GLN A 314 12.85 19.45 -4.06
CA GLN A 314 13.24 20.81 -3.66
C GLN A 314 12.20 21.88 -3.98
N ASN A 315 11.16 21.58 -4.73
CA ASN A 315 10.01 22.43 -5.01
C ASN A 315 8.76 21.92 -4.26
#